data_2ac9d926d5493f2c2b8c6199483ff164
#
_entry.id   2ac9d926d5493f2c2b8c6199483ff164
#
_cell.length_a   1.000
_cell.length_b   1.000
_cell.length_c   1.000
_cell.angle_alpha   90.00
_cell.angle_beta   90.00
_cell.angle_gamma   90.00
#
_symmetry.space_group_name_H-M   'P 1'
#
loop_
_entity.id
_entity.type
_entity.pdbx_description
1 polymer ?
#
loop_
_entity_poly.entity_id
_entity_poly.type
_entity_poly.pdbx_seq_one_letter_code
_entity_poly.pdbx_strand_id
1 'polypeptide(L)'
;MNKVTYKIMGIITAIALTLGGFTNVQARTSQPAITGRPVYAYYYLWWSTQHWKDKLGSNYPYSASPLPLPARTDADGCNAVSNYAGNQLLDVSTALVSQDDPGAIESDIRTARSAGITGFWLNWVGDGTTSQTRTSVTYTRRLSEAFAASVRVGGFRNWVSYKVASTPSTTAIINDLNFLYKEFQNESGWERIDGKPVVTFTGSRKYSDSDVLKVSNAVRDRIFLVGDETRTTLTTTRIAMFDAITYYWSSQDPWGNPQSFDQIKTMGDKVHAAGKRWYAPLNPGYNSSLLDGGTCIPRRNGDTIRSLWNGNASSNPDGWGFISWNEIAENTHIKPMQKWSTSSLNVLASLIGAAPAPAPTATKVTLPSPTPTLIVPTLASTPIAITPTLVSPSAKTVDDKNSTFVFSSGWQTVATTKASGGSYQETTQNGATVTLPFTGQSFSVIYKGGITFSKFDIYVDGALVGSLDQKMGAATYQVRWDYPGQFTLGNHTLKLVFKVTSATVNRGSLDAVIVR
;
A
#
# COMPACT_ATOMS: atom_id res chain seq x y z
N MET A 1 -53.72 41.33 64.15
CA MET A 1 -52.97 41.28 65.40
C MET A 1 -53.14 39.90 66.01
N ASN A 2 -52.24 38.99 65.81
CA ASN A 2 -52.04 37.85 66.65
C ASN A 2 -50.64 37.28 66.33
N LYS A 3 -49.76 37.39 67.28
CA LYS A 3 -48.45 36.81 67.32
C LYS A 3 -48.59 35.30 67.63
N VAL A 4 -48.08 34.43 66.83
CA VAL A 4 -47.90 33.00 67.16
C VAL A 4 -46.41 32.74 67.23
N THR A 5 -45.97 32.39 68.43
CA THR A 5 -44.63 32.02 68.83
C THR A 5 -44.45 30.54 68.53
N TYR A 6 -43.47 30.11 67.69
CA TYR A 6 -43.09 28.71 67.59
C TYR A 6 -41.80 28.46 68.33
N LYS A 7 -41.85 27.46 69.20
CA LYS A 7 -40.72 26.89 69.93
C LYS A 7 -39.79 26.09 68.98
N ILE A 8 -38.52 26.41 69.08
CA ILE A 8 -37.45 25.60 68.43
C ILE A 8 -37.22 24.43 69.36
N MET A 9 -37.46 23.24 68.83
CA MET A 9 -37.05 21.93 69.45
C MET A 9 -35.90 21.37 68.61
N GLY A 10 -34.68 21.41 69.13
CA GLY A 10 -33.51 20.89 68.51
C GLY A 10 -33.52 19.36 68.47
N ILE A 11 -33.38 18.81 67.32
CA ILE A 11 -33.03 17.42 67.12
C ILE A 11 -31.66 17.36 66.48
N ILE A 12 -30.69 16.91 67.24
CA ILE A 12 -29.33 16.60 66.71
C ILE A 12 -29.46 15.28 65.97
N THR A 13 -29.46 15.30 64.65
CA THR A 13 -29.36 14.10 63.85
C THR A 13 -27.91 13.94 63.40
N ALA A 14 -27.27 12.91 63.90
CA ALA A 14 -25.92 12.49 63.46
C ALA A 14 -25.97 12.09 62.01
N ILE A 15 -25.24 12.84 61.14
CA ILE A 15 -25.03 12.47 59.74
C ILE A 15 -23.91 11.43 59.72
N ALA A 16 -24.30 10.15 59.57
CA ALA A 16 -23.38 9.10 59.17
C ALA A 16 -22.99 9.32 57.71
N LEU A 17 -21.74 9.69 57.43
CA LEU A 17 -21.17 9.68 56.06
C LEU A 17 -21.09 8.20 55.61
N THR A 18 -22.10 7.76 54.86
CA THR A 18 -21.96 6.55 54.03
C THR A 18 -21.12 6.96 52.82
N LEU A 19 -19.87 6.52 52.77
CA LEU A 19 -19.03 6.44 51.60
C LEU A 19 -19.79 5.64 50.51
N GLY A 20 -20.42 6.39 49.63
CA GLY A 20 -21.15 5.89 48.47
C GLY A 20 -20.25 5.05 47.58
N GLY A 21 -20.78 3.93 47.24
CA GLY A 21 -20.13 2.85 46.53
C GLY A 21 -19.38 3.28 45.27
N PHE A 22 -18.14 2.85 45.23
CA PHE A 22 -17.45 2.62 43.97
C PHE A 22 -18.29 1.57 43.22
N THR A 23 -18.98 2.02 42.17
CA THR A 23 -19.55 1.10 41.19
C THR A 23 -18.43 0.22 40.70
N ASN A 24 -18.44 -1.03 41.06
CA ASN A 24 -17.65 -2.08 40.49
C ASN A 24 -17.86 -2.01 38.95
N VAL A 25 -16.91 -1.43 38.26
CA VAL A 25 -16.70 -1.74 36.85
C VAL A 25 -16.29 -3.22 36.88
N GLN A 26 -17.28 -4.11 36.70
CA GLN A 26 -17.00 -5.51 36.47
C GLN A 26 -15.98 -5.56 35.34
N ALA A 27 -14.77 -5.96 35.70
CA ALA A 27 -13.80 -6.39 34.69
C ALA A 27 -14.53 -7.46 33.85
N ARG A 28 -14.87 -7.11 32.60
CA ARG A 28 -15.34 -8.11 31.63
C ARG A 28 -14.29 -9.21 31.67
N THR A 29 -14.69 -10.39 32.13
CA THR A 29 -13.87 -11.59 32.03
C THR A 29 -13.32 -11.65 30.63
N SER A 30 -12.00 -11.65 30.50
CA SER A 30 -11.30 -11.78 29.23
C SER A 30 -11.83 -13.04 28.54
N GLN A 31 -12.64 -12.84 27.49
CA GLN A 31 -12.90 -13.94 26.57
C GLN A 31 -11.53 -14.43 26.06
N PRO A 32 -11.34 -15.75 25.93
CA PRO A 32 -10.08 -16.28 25.42
C PRO A 32 -9.78 -15.58 24.10
N ALA A 33 -8.55 -15.11 23.97
CA ALA A 33 -8.10 -14.45 22.75
C ALA A 33 -8.42 -15.36 21.57
N ILE A 34 -9.09 -14.82 20.52
CA ILE A 34 -9.33 -15.55 19.28
C ILE A 34 -7.97 -15.58 18.54
N THR A 35 -7.08 -16.43 19.04
CA THR A 35 -5.78 -16.69 18.42
C THR A 35 -5.98 -17.58 17.20
N GLY A 36 -5.19 -17.37 16.15
CA GLY A 36 -5.22 -18.19 14.93
C GLY A 36 -6.16 -17.69 13.83
N ARG A 37 -6.87 -16.59 14.01
CA ARG A 37 -7.62 -15.96 12.91
C ARG A 37 -6.70 -15.07 12.08
N PRO A 38 -6.83 -15.05 10.73
CA PRO A 38 -5.99 -14.25 9.87
C PRO A 38 -6.21 -12.75 10.13
N VAL A 39 -5.12 -12.00 10.08
CA VAL A 39 -5.13 -10.53 10.17
C VAL A 39 -4.62 -9.97 8.85
N TYR A 40 -5.42 -9.18 8.19
CA TYR A 40 -5.06 -8.46 6.99
C TYR A 40 -5.02 -6.96 7.29
N ALA A 41 -4.03 -6.24 6.76
CA ALA A 41 -3.94 -4.80 6.92
C ALA A 41 -4.17 -4.08 5.59
N TYR A 42 -5.00 -3.04 5.59
CA TYR A 42 -5.18 -2.19 4.41
C TYR A 42 -3.86 -1.54 4.03
N TYR A 43 -3.48 -1.70 2.76
CA TYR A 43 -2.22 -1.22 2.20
C TYR A 43 -2.48 -0.32 1.01
N TYR A 44 -2.09 0.94 1.13
CA TYR A 44 -2.28 1.94 0.10
C TYR A 44 -1.09 2.00 -0.83
N LEU A 45 -1.36 1.96 -2.14
CA LEU A 45 -0.35 1.89 -3.21
C LEU A 45 0.06 3.27 -3.75
N TRP A 46 -0.09 4.35 -2.98
CA TRP A 46 0.14 5.72 -3.44
C TRP A 46 1.44 6.39 -2.98
N TRP A 47 2.21 5.76 -2.08
CA TRP A 47 3.42 6.36 -1.54
C TRP A 47 4.57 6.34 -2.56
N SER A 48 4.59 7.36 -3.44
CA SER A 48 5.67 7.68 -4.36
C SER A 48 6.49 8.85 -3.84
N THR A 49 7.65 9.09 -4.45
CA THR A 49 8.41 10.34 -4.25
C THR A 49 7.53 11.58 -4.44
N GLN A 50 6.66 11.59 -5.46
CA GLN A 50 5.75 12.70 -5.69
C GLN A 50 4.70 12.83 -4.59
N HIS A 51 4.12 11.72 -4.13
CA HIS A 51 3.14 11.74 -3.03
C HIS A 51 3.76 12.26 -1.73
N TRP A 52 5.01 11.88 -1.43
CA TRP A 52 5.74 12.46 -0.31
C TRP A 52 5.92 13.97 -0.46
N LYS A 53 6.30 14.46 -1.65
CA LYS A 53 6.41 15.90 -1.94
C LYS A 53 5.09 16.61 -1.73
N ASP A 54 4.00 16.06 -2.23
CA ASP A 54 2.66 16.64 -2.10
C ASP A 54 2.21 16.74 -0.64
N LYS A 55 2.55 15.72 0.17
CA LYS A 55 2.18 15.68 1.59
C LYS A 55 3.10 16.50 2.49
N LEU A 56 4.32 16.74 2.12
CA LEU A 56 5.33 17.44 2.92
C LEU A 56 5.61 18.86 2.45
N GLY A 57 5.19 19.21 1.23
CA GLY A 57 5.35 20.55 0.66
C GLY A 57 6.80 21.04 0.73
N SER A 58 7.02 22.24 1.23
CA SER A 58 8.34 22.86 1.37
C SER A 58 9.31 22.10 2.30
N ASN A 59 8.81 21.18 3.12
CA ASN A 59 9.64 20.36 4.01
C ASN A 59 10.22 19.10 3.33
N TYR A 60 9.96 18.90 2.06
CA TYR A 60 10.57 17.82 1.27
C TYR A 60 11.81 18.33 0.50
N PRO A 61 12.91 17.56 0.39
CA PRO A 61 13.23 16.35 1.12
C PRO A 61 13.77 16.68 2.52
N TYR A 62 13.48 15.85 3.49
CA TYR A 62 14.19 15.96 4.74
C TYR A 62 15.66 15.60 4.52
N SER A 63 16.55 16.55 4.75
CA SER A 63 17.92 16.20 5.02
C SER A 63 17.97 15.47 6.36
N ALA A 64 18.21 14.20 6.29
CA ALA A 64 18.45 13.24 7.32
C ALA A 64 18.75 13.76 8.74
N SER A 65 18.19 13.15 9.67
CA SER A 65 18.31 13.19 11.11
C SER A 65 17.01 13.64 11.74
N PRO A 66 16.58 12.98 12.81
CA PRO A 66 15.17 13.00 13.12
C PRO A 66 14.67 14.43 12.99
N LEU A 67 13.71 14.62 12.11
CA LEU A 67 12.98 15.87 12.10
C LEU A 67 12.76 16.24 13.55
N PRO A 68 13.05 17.47 14.00
CA PRO A 68 12.55 17.92 15.24
C PRO A 68 11.03 17.86 15.13
N LEU A 69 10.49 16.66 15.26
CA LEU A 69 9.07 16.52 15.51
C LEU A 69 8.83 17.44 16.71
N PRO A 70 7.94 18.41 16.60
CA PRO A 70 7.61 19.25 17.72
C PRO A 70 7.24 18.33 18.84
N ALA A 71 7.51 18.80 20.03
CA ALA A 71 7.48 18.03 21.24
C ALA A 71 6.50 16.89 21.11
N ARG A 72 6.98 15.66 21.04
CA ARG A 72 6.23 14.41 20.89
C ARG A 72 5.27 14.20 22.06
N THR A 73 4.73 15.31 22.57
CA THR A 73 3.91 15.39 23.78
C THR A 73 2.53 14.81 23.56
N ASP A 74 2.13 14.59 22.29
CA ASP A 74 0.89 13.90 22.00
C ASP A 74 1.15 12.45 21.54
N ALA A 75 1.41 11.59 22.50
CA ALA A 75 1.51 10.15 22.27
C ALA A 75 0.18 9.55 21.74
N ASP A 76 -0.93 10.24 21.91
CA ASP A 76 -2.24 9.79 21.49
C ASP A 76 -2.57 10.15 20.04
N GLY A 77 -1.85 11.08 19.43
CA GLY A 77 -2.05 11.48 18.04
C GLY A 77 -3.28 12.37 17.81
N CYS A 78 -3.80 13.02 18.86
CA CYS A 78 -5.01 13.86 18.79
C CYS A 78 -4.72 15.36 18.71
N ASN A 79 -3.55 15.83 19.15
CA ASN A 79 -3.17 17.21 18.94
C ASN A 79 -2.64 17.41 17.54
N ALA A 80 -3.48 17.97 16.69
CA ALA A 80 -3.16 18.24 15.30
C ALA A 80 -2.27 19.46 15.13
N VAL A 81 -1.20 19.60 15.91
CA VAL A 81 -0.18 20.58 15.59
C VAL A 81 0.62 20.01 14.43
N SER A 82 0.23 20.36 13.21
CA SER A 82 1.05 20.11 12.05
C SER A 82 2.32 20.94 12.18
N ASN A 83 3.43 20.27 12.37
CA ASN A 83 4.73 20.93 12.33
C ASN A 83 5.39 20.81 10.98
N TYR A 84 4.74 20.14 10.09
CA TYR A 84 5.09 20.08 8.69
C TYR A 84 4.27 21.16 8.01
N ALA A 85 4.70 22.43 8.02
CA ALA A 85 3.94 23.58 7.56
C ALA A 85 3.17 23.29 6.25
N GLY A 86 1.85 23.41 6.31
CA GLY A 86 0.96 23.11 5.19
C GLY A 86 0.66 21.63 4.95
N ASN A 87 1.08 20.71 5.82
CA ASN A 87 1.01 19.28 5.60
C ASN A 87 -0.08 18.56 6.36
N GLN A 88 -0.46 17.42 5.82
CA GLN A 88 -1.51 16.54 6.32
C GLN A 88 -0.96 15.35 7.09
N LEU A 89 0.27 15.41 7.61
CA LEU A 89 0.93 14.28 8.27
C LEU A 89 1.25 14.58 9.74
N LEU A 90 0.90 13.64 10.61
CA LEU A 90 1.26 13.66 12.04
C LEU A 90 2.48 12.81 12.35
N ASP A 91 2.87 11.95 11.43
CA ASP A 91 4.05 11.08 11.49
C ASP A 91 4.70 10.98 10.12
N VAL A 92 5.92 10.52 10.05
CA VAL A 92 6.68 10.40 8.81
C VAL A 92 7.70 9.27 8.89
N SER A 93 8.02 8.67 7.77
CA SER A 93 9.07 7.66 7.70
C SER A 93 10.46 8.27 7.94
N THR A 94 11.36 7.51 8.57
CA THR A 94 12.78 7.88 8.71
C THR A 94 13.48 7.98 7.35
N ALA A 95 13.03 7.19 6.38
CA ALA A 95 13.40 7.28 4.98
C ALA A 95 12.14 7.43 4.16
N LEU A 96 12.05 8.47 3.32
CA LEU A 96 10.89 8.73 2.45
C LEU A 96 10.89 7.78 1.26
N VAL A 97 10.81 6.47 1.57
CA VAL A 97 10.88 5.40 0.58
C VAL A 97 9.67 5.46 -0.34
N SER A 98 9.93 5.48 -1.63
CA SER A 98 8.90 5.32 -2.66
C SER A 98 8.54 3.85 -2.82
N GLN A 99 7.27 3.54 -2.99
CA GLN A 99 6.83 2.19 -3.38
C GLN A 99 7.30 1.80 -4.81
N ASP A 100 7.92 2.74 -5.53
CA ASP A 100 8.58 2.49 -6.80
C ASP A 100 10.06 2.08 -6.61
N ASP A 101 10.61 2.24 -5.41
CA ASP A 101 11.97 1.83 -5.11
C ASP A 101 12.06 0.30 -5.01
N PRO A 102 13.12 -0.30 -5.55
CA PRO A 102 13.31 -1.74 -5.48
C PRO A 102 13.26 -2.25 -4.03
N GLY A 103 12.46 -3.30 -3.79
CA GLY A 103 12.34 -3.93 -2.47
C GLY A 103 11.51 -3.17 -1.43
N ALA A 104 11.00 -1.98 -1.72
CA ALA A 104 10.21 -1.19 -0.76
C ALA A 104 8.96 -1.93 -0.27
N ILE A 105 8.17 -2.48 -1.19
CA ILE A 105 6.96 -3.26 -0.88
C ILE A 105 7.34 -4.57 -0.18
N GLU A 106 8.40 -5.23 -0.62
CA GLU A 106 8.89 -6.45 0.01
C GLU A 106 9.34 -6.22 1.45
N SER A 107 10.01 -5.10 1.74
CA SER A 107 10.39 -4.70 3.10
C SER A 107 9.16 -4.52 4.00
N ASP A 108 8.10 -3.88 3.49
CA ASP A 108 6.84 -3.74 4.22
C ASP A 108 6.21 -5.10 4.51
N ILE A 109 6.18 -6.01 3.53
CA ILE A 109 5.66 -7.38 3.68
C ILE A 109 6.46 -8.17 4.72
N ARG A 110 7.79 -8.12 4.68
CA ARG A 110 8.66 -8.79 5.67
C ARG A 110 8.39 -8.29 7.08
N THR A 111 8.28 -6.97 7.25
CA THR A 111 7.99 -6.34 8.55
C THR A 111 6.59 -6.72 9.05
N ALA A 112 5.58 -6.66 8.21
CA ALA A 112 4.21 -7.04 8.56
C ALA A 112 4.11 -8.53 8.93
N ARG A 113 4.72 -9.41 8.13
CA ARG A 113 4.74 -10.85 8.39
C ARG A 113 5.44 -11.19 9.70
N SER A 114 6.56 -10.52 10.01
CA SER A 114 7.28 -10.76 11.28
C SER A 114 6.43 -10.44 12.51
N ALA A 115 5.46 -9.54 12.37
CA ALA A 115 4.48 -9.21 13.42
C ALA A 115 3.21 -10.08 13.39
N GLY A 116 3.17 -11.14 12.56
CA GLY A 116 2.05 -12.06 12.48
C GLY A 116 0.90 -11.63 11.56
N ILE A 117 1.04 -10.54 10.82
CA ILE A 117 0.07 -10.14 9.80
C ILE A 117 0.10 -11.16 8.66
N THR A 118 -1.07 -11.64 8.27
CA THR A 118 -1.24 -12.71 7.28
C THR A 118 -1.09 -12.22 5.84
N GLY A 119 -1.55 -10.99 5.57
CA GLY A 119 -1.52 -10.39 4.24
C GLY A 119 -1.93 -8.93 4.24
N PHE A 120 -1.83 -8.29 3.08
CA PHE A 120 -2.34 -6.95 2.87
C PHE A 120 -3.64 -6.95 2.08
N TRP A 121 -4.52 -5.99 2.35
CA TRP A 121 -5.61 -5.57 1.47
C TRP A 121 -5.09 -4.42 0.60
N LEU A 122 -4.60 -4.77 -0.58
CA LEU A 122 -3.95 -3.85 -1.51
C LEU A 122 -4.99 -2.94 -2.15
N ASN A 123 -4.92 -1.66 -1.85
CA ASN A 123 -5.87 -0.66 -2.32
C ASN A 123 -5.60 -0.31 -3.79
N TRP A 124 -6.40 -0.87 -4.68
CA TRP A 124 -6.30 -0.71 -6.13
C TRP A 124 -7.49 0.09 -6.68
N VAL A 125 -7.24 0.96 -7.65
CA VAL A 125 -8.19 1.97 -8.13
C VAL A 125 -8.73 1.73 -9.54
N GLY A 126 -8.57 0.52 -10.08
CA GLY A 126 -8.97 0.18 -11.44
C GLY A 126 -7.83 0.23 -12.45
N ASP A 127 -8.10 -0.20 -13.67
CA ASP A 127 -7.12 -0.33 -14.76
C ASP A 127 -6.83 0.99 -15.51
N GLY A 128 -7.57 2.05 -15.22
CA GLY A 128 -7.44 3.36 -15.85
C GLY A 128 -8.27 3.58 -17.11
N THR A 129 -9.05 2.61 -17.52
CA THR A 129 -9.97 2.76 -18.67
C THR A 129 -11.17 3.64 -18.32
N THR A 130 -11.43 3.83 -17.02
CA THR A 130 -12.53 4.66 -16.50
C THR A 130 -12.00 6.00 -15.96
N SER A 131 -11.60 6.92 -16.82
CA SER A 131 -11.22 8.32 -16.49
C SER A 131 -10.10 8.52 -15.44
N GLN A 132 -9.54 7.48 -14.85
CA GLN A 132 -8.47 7.54 -13.85
C GLN A 132 -7.12 7.22 -14.50
N THR A 133 -6.57 8.18 -15.08
CA THR A 133 -5.34 8.32 -15.85
C THR A 133 -4.10 7.69 -15.18
N ARG A 134 -2.97 8.18 -15.16
CA ARG A 134 -1.67 7.68 -14.67
C ARG A 134 -1.66 6.87 -13.35
N THR A 135 -2.57 7.17 -12.43
CA THR A 135 -2.62 6.57 -11.08
C THR A 135 -2.86 5.07 -11.14
N SER A 136 -3.77 4.63 -12.00
CA SER A 136 -4.15 3.22 -12.14
C SER A 136 -3.04 2.35 -12.72
N VAL A 137 -2.30 2.81 -13.72
CA VAL A 137 -1.15 2.08 -14.28
C VAL A 137 -0.07 1.90 -13.21
N THR A 138 0.23 2.95 -12.45
CA THR A 138 1.19 2.89 -11.35
C THR A 138 0.73 1.94 -10.26
N TYR A 139 -0.55 1.97 -9.89
CA TYR A 139 -1.09 1.09 -8.86
C TYR A 139 -1.15 -0.37 -9.32
N THR A 140 -1.47 -0.62 -10.59
CA THR A 140 -1.44 -1.96 -11.18
C THR A 140 -0.03 -2.55 -11.16
N ARG A 141 1.00 -1.76 -11.47
CA ARG A 141 2.40 -2.18 -11.38
C ARG A 141 2.81 -2.49 -9.93
N ARG A 142 2.43 -1.63 -8.96
CA ARG A 142 2.72 -1.86 -7.54
C ARG A 142 1.94 -3.05 -6.98
N LEU A 143 0.73 -3.29 -7.49
CA LEU A 143 -0.07 -4.48 -7.18
C LEU A 143 0.66 -5.76 -7.63
N SER A 144 1.15 -5.79 -8.87
CA SER A 144 1.96 -6.89 -9.40
C SER A 144 3.21 -7.13 -8.55
N GLU A 145 3.94 -6.06 -8.18
CA GLU A 145 5.11 -6.16 -7.31
C GLU A 145 4.75 -6.71 -5.92
N ALA A 146 3.60 -6.31 -5.35
CA ALA A 146 3.16 -6.82 -4.06
C ALA A 146 2.85 -8.33 -4.10
N PHE A 147 2.26 -8.84 -5.19
CA PHE A 147 2.06 -10.27 -5.37
C PHE A 147 3.40 -11.00 -5.48
N ALA A 148 4.31 -10.52 -6.33
CA ALA A 148 5.62 -11.12 -6.52
C ALA A 148 6.45 -11.09 -5.21
N ALA A 149 6.45 -9.98 -4.48
CA ALA A 149 7.12 -9.85 -3.20
C ALA A 149 6.56 -10.82 -2.15
N SER A 150 5.25 -11.04 -2.13
CA SER A 150 4.61 -12.01 -1.23
C SER A 150 5.07 -13.44 -1.49
N VAL A 151 5.27 -13.79 -2.76
CA VAL A 151 5.81 -15.10 -3.16
C VAL A 151 7.27 -15.24 -2.69
N ARG A 152 8.11 -14.21 -2.93
CA ARG A 152 9.52 -14.21 -2.48
C ARG A 152 9.65 -14.32 -0.96
N VAL A 153 8.81 -13.62 -0.21
CA VAL A 153 8.80 -13.67 1.26
C VAL A 153 8.24 -15.00 1.76
N GLY A 154 7.26 -15.58 1.07
CA GLY A 154 6.54 -16.79 1.46
C GLY A 154 5.60 -16.60 2.66
N GLY A 155 4.56 -17.39 2.75
CA GLY A 155 3.62 -17.35 3.89
C GLY A 155 2.87 -16.03 4.09
N PHE A 156 2.78 -15.20 3.05
CA PHE A 156 2.04 -13.94 3.04
C PHE A 156 1.17 -13.89 1.79
N ARG A 157 -0.11 -13.56 1.93
CA ARG A 157 -1.08 -13.55 0.83
C ARG A 157 -1.84 -12.23 0.82
N ASN A 158 -1.95 -11.62 -0.34
CA ASN A 158 -2.60 -10.33 -0.47
C ASN A 158 -4.03 -10.47 -1.01
N TRP A 159 -4.93 -9.64 -0.54
CA TRP A 159 -6.23 -9.38 -1.15
C TRP A 159 -6.15 -8.14 -2.03
N VAL A 160 -7.10 -7.98 -2.92
CA VAL A 160 -7.29 -6.70 -3.60
C VAL A 160 -8.48 -5.98 -2.96
N SER A 161 -8.26 -4.75 -2.53
CA SER A 161 -9.29 -3.81 -2.12
C SER A 161 -9.57 -2.88 -3.29
N TYR A 162 -10.62 -3.18 -4.06
CA TYR A 162 -11.03 -2.34 -5.18
C TYR A 162 -11.70 -1.07 -4.65
N LYS A 163 -11.02 0.06 -4.73
CA LYS A 163 -11.50 1.35 -4.22
C LYS A 163 -11.18 2.46 -5.21
N VAL A 164 -12.19 3.08 -5.73
CA VAL A 164 -12.05 4.28 -6.57
C VAL A 164 -12.47 5.53 -5.81
N ALA A 165 -11.86 6.67 -6.15
CA ALA A 165 -12.16 7.94 -5.50
C ALA A 165 -13.58 8.45 -5.83
N SER A 166 -14.02 8.25 -7.07
CA SER A 166 -15.38 8.52 -7.54
C SER A 166 -16.30 7.30 -7.34
N THR A 167 -17.58 7.46 -7.64
CA THR A 167 -18.53 6.34 -7.70
C THR A 167 -18.69 5.95 -9.17
N PRO A 168 -17.87 5.02 -9.71
CA PRO A 168 -17.94 4.61 -11.10
C PRO A 168 -19.25 3.86 -11.40
N SER A 169 -19.61 3.77 -12.68
CA SER A 169 -20.75 2.96 -13.10
C SER A 169 -20.51 1.47 -12.85
N THR A 170 -21.57 0.69 -12.71
CA THR A 170 -21.47 -0.77 -12.56
C THR A 170 -20.72 -1.43 -13.72
N THR A 171 -20.88 -0.93 -14.93
CA THR A 171 -20.12 -1.41 -16.11
C THR A 171 -18.63 -1.18 -15.94
N ALA A 172 -18.22 -0.01 -15.45
CA ALA A 172 -16.82 0.30 -15.20
C ALA A 172 -16.22 -0.62 -14.13
N ILE A 173 -16.96 -0.85 -13.03
CA ILE A 173 -16.53 -1.78 -11.96
C ILE A 173 -16.36 -3.19 -12.52
N ILE A 174 -17.30 -3.68 -13.30
CA ILE A 174 -17.25 -5.02 -13.89
C ILE A 174 -16.06 -5.14 -14.84
N ASN A 175 -15.79 -4.13 -15.66
CA ASN A 175 -14.63 -4.10 -16.55
C ASN A 175 -13.31 -4.13 -15.79
N ASP A 176 -13.19 -3.30 -14.74
CA ASP A 176 -12.01 -3.29 -13.88
C ASP A 176 -11.76 -4.64 -13.20
N LEU A 177 -12.81 -5.27 -12.66
CA LEU A 177 -12.70 -6.58 -12.01
C LEU A 177 -12.40 -7.70 -13.01
N ASN A 178 -12.92 -7.62 -14.23
CA ASN A 178 -12.58 -8.54 -15.31
C ASN A 178 -11.12 -8.40 -15.75
N PHE A 179 -10.64 -7.15 -15.88
CA PHE A 179 -9.23 -6.88 -16.14
C PHE A 179 -8.36 -7.47 -15.03
N LEU A 180 -8.66 -7.16 -13.77
CA LEU A 180 -7.91 -7.66 -12.62
C LEU A 180 -7.81 -9.19 -12.63
N TYR A 181 -8.95 -9.88 -12.82
CA TYR A 181 -8.97 -11.34 -12.90
C TYR A 181 -8.13 -11.85 -14.07
N LYS A 182 -8.32 -11.30 -15.27
CA LYS A 182 -7.62 -11.73 -16.47
C LYS A 182 -6.10 -11.62 -16.32
N GLU A 183 -5.62 -10.49 -15.78
CA GLU A 183 -4.20 -10.21 -15.67
C GLU A 183 -3.52 -11.00 -14.53
N PHE A 184 -4.21 -11.20 -13.40
CA PHE A 184 -3.59 -11.69 -12.18
C PHE A 184 -4.13 -13.02 -11.65
N GLN A 185 -5.05 -13.69 -12.35
CA GLN A 185 -5.65 -14.95 -11.87
C GLN A 185 -4.66 -16.07 -11.55
N ASN A 186 -3.45 -16.02 -12.10
CA ASN A 186 -2.42 -17.03 -11.86
C ASN A 186 -1.40 -16.62 -10.78
N GLU A 187 -1.52 -15.40 -10.22
CA GLU A 187 -0.61 -14.92 -9.19
C GLU A 187 -0.79 -15.69 -7.88
N SER A 188 0.24 -16.40 -7.46
CA SER A 188 0.23 -17.18 -6.23
C SER A 188 0.33 -16.32 -4.97
N GLY A 189 0.72 -15.04 -5.09
CA GLY A 189 0.68 -14.04 -4.02
C GLY A 189 -0.71 -13.48 -3.73
N TRP A 190 -1.71 -13.76 -4.59
CA TRP A 190 -3.09 -13.38 -4.39
C TRP A 190 -3.84 -14.41 -3.55
N GLU A 191 -4.43 -13.99 -2.42
CA GLU A 191 -5.19 -14.86 -1.53
C GLU A 191 -6.37 -15.50 -2.23
N ARG A 192 -6.59 -16.77 -1.95
CA ARG A 192 -7.72 -17.52 -2.48
C ARG A 192 -8.54 -18.14 -1.36
N ILE A 193 -9.83 -17.97 -1.47
CA ILE A 193 -10.82 -18.64 -0.62
C ILE A 193 -11.74 -19.45 -1.53
N ASP A 194 -11.94 -20.70 -1.20
CA ASP A 194 -12.74 -21.64 -2.00
C ASP A 194 -12.29 -21.68 -3.49
N GLY A 195 -10.94 -21.59 -3.71
CA GLY A 195 -10.31 -21.59 -5.03
C GLY A 195 -10.37 -20.27 -5.80
N LYS A 196 -11.13 -19.28 -5.34
CA LYS A 196 -11.34 -17.99 -5.99
C LYS A 196 -10.44 -16.91 -5.40
N PRO A 197 -9.77 -16.06 -6.21
CA PRO A 197 -9.03 -14.92 -5.71
C PRO A 197 -9.96 -13.91 -5.03
N VAL A 198 -9.47 -13.30 -3.95
CA VAL A 198 -10.29 -12.45 -3.08
C VAL A 198 -10.23 -10.99 -3.49
N VAL A 199 -11.40 -10.38 -3.65
CA VAL A 199 -11.54 -8.94 -3.89
C VAL A 199 -12.56 -8.35 -2.92
N THR A 200 -12.20 -7.27 -2.24
CA THR A 200 -13.14 -6.44 -1.50
C THR A 200 -13.67 -5.34 -2.42
N PHE A 201 -14.97 -5.28 -2.57
CA PHE A 201 -15.65 -4.15 -3.21
C PHE A 201 -15.80 -3.04 -2.17
N THR A 202 -14.72 -2.28 -1.98
CA THR A 202 -14.64 -1.23 -0.97
C THR A 202 -15.60 -0.09 -1.29
N GLY A 203 -16.44 0.26 -0.31
CA GLY A 203 -17.50 1.25 -0.51
C GLY A 203 -18.73 0.73 -1.24
N SER A 204 -18.94 -0.60 -1.33
CA SER A 204 -20.15 -1.20 -1.89
C SER A 204 -21.43 -0.61 -1.28
N ARG A 205 -21.39 -0.20 -0.02
CA ARG A 205 -22.48 0.51 0.69
C ARG A 205 -22.97 1.80 0.04
N LYS A 206 -22.22 2.36 -0.93
CA LYS A 206 -22.60 3.58 -1.68
C LYS A 206 -23.50 3.28 -2.89
N TYR A 207 -23.65 2.01 -3.23
CA TYR A 207 -24.40 1.54 -4.40
C TYR A 207 -25.75 0.97 -4.00
N SER A 208 -26.72 1.06 -4.91
CA SER A 208 -28.02 0.43 -4.74
C SER A 208 -27.90 -1.10 -4.73
N ASP A 209 -28.90 -1.79 -4.19
CA ASP A 209 -28.95 -3.25 -4.22
C ASP A 209 -28.92 -3.78 -5.66
N SER A 210 -29.63 -3.11 -6.60
CA SER A 210 -29.61 -3.50 -8.01
C SER A 210 -28.24 -3.38 -8.66
N ASP A 211 -27.45 -2.36 -8.27
CA ASP A 211 -26.10 -2.16 -8.81
C ASP A 211 -25.11 -3.18 -8.24
N VAL A 212 -25.18 -3.43 -6.93
CA VAL A 212 -24.35 -4.48 -6.32
C VAL A 212 -24.70 -5.85 -6.87
N LEU A 213 -25.98 -6.14 -7.09
CA LEU A 213 -26.40 -7.41 -7.68
C LEU A 213 -25.85 -7.60 -9.11
N LYS A 214 -25.84 -6.53 -9.94
CA LYS A 214 -25.24 -6.58 -11.28
C LYS A 214 -23.74 -6.92 -11.21
N VAL A 215 -22.99 -6.26 -10.32
CA VAL A 215 -21.56 -6.54 -10.13
C VAL A 215 -21.38 -7.98 -9.63
N SER A 216 -22.10 -8.37 -8.59
CA SER A 216 -22.06 -9.70 -7.99
C SER A 216 -22.28 -10.80 -9.05
N ASN A 217 -23.37 -10.71 -9.81
CA ASN A 217 -23.71 -11.70 -10.85
C ASN A 217 -22.64 -11.78 -11.95
N ALA A 218 -21.95 -10.68 -12.21
CA ALA A 218 -20.95 -10.63 -13.27
C ALA A 218 -19.58 -11.23 -12.88
N VAL A 219 -19.26 -11.37 -11.58
CA VAL A 219 -17.89 -11.73 -11.18
C VAL A 219 -17.77 -12.86 -10.15
N ARG A 220 -18.82 -13.20 -9.39
CA ARG A 220 -18.75 -14.17 -8.27
C ARG A 220 -18.57 -15.62 -8.69
N ASP A 221 -18.77 -15.94 -9.95
CA ASP A 221 -18.42 -17.25 -10.51
C ASP A 221 -16.92 -17.56 -10.39
N ARG A 222 -16.06 -16.51 -10.46
CA ARG A 222 -14.61 -16.61 -10.50
C ARG A 222 -13.84 -15.80 -9.45
N ILE A 223 -14.48 -14.81 -8.81
CA ILE A 223 -13.90 -13.96 -7.76
C ILE A 223 -14.66 -14.23 -6.45
N PHE A 224 -13.92 -14.40 -5.34
CA PHE A 224 -14.48 -14.38 -4.00
C PHE A 224 -14.71 -12.90 -3.61
N LEU A 225 -15.96 -12.48 -3.64
CA LEU A 225 -16.34 -11.07 -3.50
C LEU A 225 -16.70 -10.73 -2.06
N VAL A 226 -15.96 -9.77 -1.46
CA VAL A 226 -16.19 -9.27 -0.11
C VAL A 226 -16.90 -7.92 -0.18
N GLY A 227 -18.03 -7.77 0.49
CA GLY A 227 -18.76 -6.50 0.60
C GLY A 227 -18.22 -5.63 1.73
N ASP A 228 -18.11 -4.33 1.51
CA ASP A 228 -17.79 -3.32 2.53
C ASP A 228 -19.09 -2.58 2.90
N GLU A 229 -19.76 -3.07 3.95
CA GLU A 229 -21.10 -2.64 4.33
C GLU A 229 -21.14 -2.02 5.72
N THR A 230 -22.12 -1.14 5.95
CA THR A 230 -22.42 -0.58 7.27
C THR A 230 -23.58 -1.34 7.93
N ARG A 231 -23.83 -1.07 9.21
CA ARG A 231 -24.99 -1.61 9.92
C ARG A 231 -26.32 -1.32 9.20
N THR A 232 -26.44 -0.15 8.58
CA THR A 232 -27.66 0.30 7.90
C THR A 232 -27.86 -0.30 6.52
N THR A 233 -26.79 -0.60 5.79
CA THR A 233 -26.84 -1.22 4.47
C THR A 233 -26.84 -2.76 4.54
N LEU A 234 -26.49 -3.36 5.67
CA LEU A 234 -26.37 -4.80 5.85
C LEU A 234 -27.75 -5.46 6.06
N THR A 235 -28.47 -5.67 4.97
CA THR A 235 -29.71 -6.46 4.91
C THR A 235 -29.42 -7.92 4.54
N THR A 236 -30.35 -8.83 4.76
CA THR A 236 -30.22 -10.24 4.31
C THR A 236 -30.02 -10.31 2.79
N THR A 237 -30.77 -9.51 2.03
CA THR A 237 -30.61 -9.40 0.58
C THR A 237 -29.21 -8.97 0.20
N ARG A 238 -28.67 -7.96 0.87
CA ARG A 238 -27.32 -7.44 0.61
C ARG A 238 -26.25 -8.48 0.93
N ILE A 239 -26.35 -9.18 2.05
CA ILE A 239 -25.41 -10.24 2.44
C ILE A 239 -25.38 -11.35 1.38
N ALA A 240 -26.52 -11.73 0.79
CA ALA A 240 -26.61 -12.77 -0.21
C ALA A 240 -25.81 -12.45 -1.49
N MET A 241 -25.56 -11.16 -1.78
CA MET A 241 -24.81 -10.70 -2.95
C MET A 241 -23.29 -10.91 -2.81
N PHE A 242 -22.79 -11.29 -1.64
CA PHE A 242 -21.37 -11.41 -1.34
C PHE A 242 -21.01 -12.81 -0.82
N ASP A 243 -19.72 -13.15 -0.83
CA ASP A 243 -19.19 -14.37 -0.23
C ASP A 243 -18.74 -14.12 1.21
N ALA A 244 -18.35 -12.87 1.50
CA ALA A 244 -18.03 -12.40 2.84
C ALA A 244 -18.39 -10.92 2.99
N ILE A 245 -18.40 -10.45 4.23
CA ILE A 245 -18.65 -9.04 4.56
C ILE A 245 -17.53 -8.51 5.45
N THR A 246 -17.17 -7.26 5.25
CA THR A 246 -16.35 -6.44 6.14
C THR A 246 -17.00 -5.08 6.34
N TYR A 247 -16.44 -4.29 7.24
CA TYR A 247 -16.79 -2.89 7.43
C TYR A 247 -15.52 -2.05 7.56
N TYR A 248 -15.25 -1.18 6.56
CA TYR A 248 -14.17 -0.20 6.68
C TYR A 248 -14.58 0.90 7.67
N TRP A 249 -14.22 0.72 8.94
CA TRP A 249 -14.53 1.67 10.00
C TRP A 249 -13.24 2.17 10.68
N SER A 250 -12.54 3.08 10.02
CA SER A 250 -11.28 3.67 10.51
C SER A 250 -11.46 4.47 11.79
N SER A 251 -12.65 5.05 11.98
CA SER A 251 -13.01 5.91 13.11
C SER A 251 -13.88 5.19 14.16
N GLN A 252 -13.81 3.84 14.26
CA GLN A 252 -14.47 3.16 15.40
C GLN A 252 -13.81 3.60 16.71
N ASP A 253 -14.59 4.24 17.58
CA ASP A 253 -14.13 4.78 18.85
C ASP A 253 -14.59 3.88 20.01
N PRO A 254 -13.70 3.12 20.65
CA PRO A 254 -14.07 2.28 21.78
C PRO A 254 -14.34 3.08 23.06
N TRP A 255 -13.97 4.35 23.09
CA TRP A 255 -14.05 5.21 24.27
C TRP A 255 -15.29 6.11 24.24
N GLY A 256 -15.50 6.81 23.14
CA GLY A 256 -16.63 7.72 22.94
C GLY A 256 -17.90 7.01 22.46
N ASN A 257 -17.77 5.81 21.86
CA ASN A 257 -18.89 5.02 21.36
C ASN A 257 -18.75 3.52 21.71
N PRO A 258 -18.89 3.15 23.01
CA PRO A 258 -18.79 1.75 23.42
C PRO A 258 -19.89 0.85 22.82
N GLN A 259 -21.03 1.40 22.38
CA GLN A 259 -22.09 0.68 21.68
C GLN A 259 -21.63 0.20 20.28
N SER A 260 -20.51 0.70 19.78
CA SER A 260 -19.92 0.23 18.53
C SER A 260 -19.63 -1.28 18.54
N PHE A 261 -19.32 -1.85 19.70
CA PHE A 261 -19.08 -3.28 19.84
C PHE A 261 -20.35 -4.11 19.60
N ASP A 262 -21.50 -3.65 20.11
CA ASP A 262 -22.79 -4.32 19.88
C ASP A 262 -23.22 -4.22 18.41
N GLN A 263 -22.86 -3.09 17.74
CA GLN A 263 -23.09 -2.95 16.31
C GLN A 263 -22.26 -3.98 15.52
N ILE A 264 -20.97 -4.09 15.82
CA ILE A 264 -20.07 -5.06 15.18
C ILE A 264 -20.52 -6.50 15.46
N LYS A 265 -20.91 -6.80 16.70
CA LYS A 265 -21.48 -8.12 17.05
C LYS A 265 -22.72 -8.42 16.22
N THR A 266 -23.67 -7.50 16.16
CA THR A 266 -24.91 -7.67 15.39
C THR A 266 -24.63 -7.89 13.89
N MET A 267 -23.62 -7.22 13.34
CA MET A 267 -23.21 -7.42 11.94
C MET A 267 -22.64 -8.83 11.74
N GLY A 268 -21.72 -9.26 12.60
CA GLY A 268 -21.16 -10.61 12.54
C GLY A 268 -22.24 -11.71 12.67
N ASP A 269 -23.14 -11.57 13.64
CA ASP A 269 -24.25 -12.52 13.85
C ASP A 269 -25.14 -12.65 12.60
N LYS A 270 -25.48 -11.52 11.94
CA LYS A 270 -26.28 -11.53 10.69
C LYS A 270 -25.56 -12.21 9.53
N VAL A 271 -24.25 -11.95 9.41
CA VAL A 271 -23.44 -12.51 8.33
C VAL A 271 -23.29 -14.02 8.50
N HIS A 272 -23.02 -14.48 9.71
CA HIS A 272 -22.92 -15.91 10.03
C HIS A 272 -24.28 -16.63 9.90
N ALA A 273 -25.37 -15.99 10.30
CA ALA A 273 -26.72 -16.55 10.11
C ALA A 273 -27.06 -16.78 8.62
N ALA A 274 -26.43 -16.02 7.73
CA ALA A 274 -26.54 -16.22 6.28
C ALA A 274 -25.49 -17.20 5.71
N GLY A 275 -24.69 -17.86 6.56
CA GLY A 275 -23.63 -18.78 6.14
C GLY A 275 -22.44 -18.09 5.45
N LYS A 276 -22.20 -16.80 5.73
CA LYS A 276 -21.13 -16.02 5.11
C LYS A 276 -20.01 -15.73 6.11
N ARG A 277 -18.82 -15.35 5.59
CA ARG A 277 -17.66 -14.98 6.42
C ARG A 277 -17.72 -13.52 6.83
N TRP A 278 -17.28 -13.23 8.05
CA TRP A 278 -17.24 -11.89 8.62
C TRP A 278 -15.80 -11.48 8.97
N TYR A 279 -15.36 -10.33 8.46
CA TYR A 279 -14.05 -9.73 8.79
C TYR A 279 -14.26 -8.45 9.57
N ALA A 280 -13.95 -8.49 10.87
CA ALA A 280 -14.18 -7.36 11.76
C ALA A 280 -13.11 -6.27 11.61
N PRO A 281 -13.47 -4.99 11.72
CA PRO A 281 -12.53 -3.89 11.64
C PRO A 281 -11.65 -3.78 12.89
N LEU A 282 -10.42 -3.26 12.70
CA LEU A 282 -9.53 -2.82 13.77
C LEU A 282 -8.83 -1.53 13.33
N ASN A 283 -8.53 -0.65 14.27
CA ASN A 283 -7.69 0.53 14.02
C ASN A 283 -6.80 0.83 15.24
N PRO A 284 -5.68 1.54 15.08
CA PRO A 284 -4.80 1.90 16.20
C PRO A 284 -5.20 3.22 16.89
N GLY A 285 -6.10 3.93 16.31
CA GLY A 285 -6.51 5.32 16.51
C GLY A 285 -6.74 5.97 15.14
N TYR A 286 -7.30 7.17 15.15
CA TYR A 286 -7.68 7.91 13.94
C TYR A 286 -7.54 9.41 14.18
N ASN A 287 -7.08 10.16 13.21
CA ASN A 287 -7.13 11.62 13.25
C ASN A 287 -7.13 12.20 11.84
N SER A 288 -8.28 12.72 11.43
CA SER A 288 -8.45 13.42 10.15
C SER A 288 -8.41 14.94 10.28
N SER A 289 -8.05 15.48 11.43
CA SER A 289 -8.12 16.94 11.68
C SER A 289 -7.24 17.77 10.73
N LEU A 290 -6.20 17.16 10.15
CA LEU A 290 -5.36 17.79 9.13
C LEU A 290 -5.92 17.67 7.71
N LEU A 291 -6.98 16.87 7.50
CA LEU A 291 -7.63 16.67 6.20
C LEU A 291 -8.91 17.48 6.09
N ASP A 292 -9.82 17.31 7.04
CA ASP A 292 -11.19 17.84 6.99
C ASP A 292 -11.67 18.45 8.32
N GLY A 293 -10.79 18.57 9.32
CA GLY A 293 -11.14 19.09 10.64
C GLY A 293 -11.95 18.13 11.51
N GLY A 294 -11.94 16.84 11.15
CA GLY A 294 -12.79 15.83 11.73
C GLY A 294 -12.39 15.30 13.11
N THR A 295 -12.92 14.14 13.40
CA THR A 295 -12.80 13.43 14.68
C THR A 295 -11.39 12.94 14.96
N CYS A 296 -10.98 12.94 16.23
CA CYS A 296 -9.80 12.20 16.69
C CYS A 296 -10.18 11.08 17.64
N ILE A 297 -9.56 9.90 17.42
CA ILE A 297 -9.58 8.75 18.30
C ILE A 297 -8.16 8.50 18.77
N PRO A 298 -7.89 8.66 20.07
CA PRO A 298 -6.54 8.56 20.60
C PRO A 298 -6.01 7.13 20.53
N ARG A 299 -4.71 6.98 20.29
CA ARG A 299 -4.04 5.67 20.27
C ARG A 299 -3.90 5.04 21.66
N ARG A 300 -3.86 5.84 22.74
CA ARG A 300 -3.76 5.43 24.14
C ARG A 300 -2.68 4.37 24.38
N ASN A 301 -1.52 4.60 23.83
CA ASN A 301 -0.38 3.69 23.94
C ASN A 301 -0.74 2.23 23.52
N GLY A 302 -1.61 2.10 22.51
CA GLY A 302 -2.07 0.82 21.98
C GLY A 302 -3.32 0.26 22.66
N ASP A 303 -3.88 0.91 23.68
CA ASP A 303 -5.10 0.43 24.32
C ASP A 303 -6.32 0.49 23.40
N THR A 304 -6.30 1.39 22.41
CA THR A 304 -7.34 1.42 21.37
C THR A 304 -7.34 0.11 20.57
N ILE A 305 -6.17 -0.38 20.14
CA ILE A 305 -6.07 -1.68 19.46
C ILE A 305 -6.58 -2.80 20.37
N ARG A 306 -6.13 -2.85 21.65
CA ARG A 306 -6.53 -3.88 22.62
C ARG A 306 -8.04 -3.87 22.86
N SER A 307 -8.61 -2.68 23.03
CA SER A 307 -10.04 -2.51 23.27
C SER A 307 -10.87 -2.95 22.07
N LEU A 308 -10.48 -2.56 20.85
CA LEU A 308 -11.17 -2.98 19.61
C LEU A 308 -11.02 -4.48 19.36
N TRP A 309 -9.83 -5.04 19.58
CA TRP A 309 -9.60 -6.49 19.46
C TRP A 309 -10.54 -7.28 20.38
N ASN A 310 -10.55 -6.93 21.67
CA ASN A 310 -11.36 -7.63 22.66
C ASN A 310 -12.86 -7.41 22.45
N GLY A 311 -13.27 -6.18 22.15
CA GLY A 311 -14.67 -5.83 21.96
C GLY A 311 -15.26 -6.43 20.69
N ASN A 312 -14.57 -6.30 19.56
CA ASN A 312 -15.03 -6.82 18.27
C ASN A 312 -14.91 -8.36 18.17
N ALA A 313 -14.12 -9.01 19.04
CA ALA A 313 -14.08 -10.47 19.15
C ALA A 313 -15.45 -11.09 19.47
N SER A 314 -16.36 -10.35 20.11
CA SER A 314 -17.73 -10.78 20.38
C SER A 314 -18.55 -11.06 19.12
N SER A 315 -18.14 -10.54 17.96
CA SER A 315 -18.74 -10.82 16.65
C SER A 315 -18.26 -12.14 16.03
N ASN A 316 -17.40 -12.90 16.72
CA ASN A 316 -16.79 -14.15 16.26
C ASN A 316 -16.18 -14.04 14.85
N PRO A 317 -15.30 -13.05 14.54
CA PRO A 317 -14.84 -12.80 13.18
C PRO A 317 -14.06 -13.99 12.61
N ASP A 318 -14.21 -14.28 11.31
CA ASP A 318 -13.40 -15.26 10.58
C ASP A 318 -11.98 -14.73 10.31
N GLY A 319 -11.79 -13.44 10.43
CA GLY A 319 -10.52 -12.74 10.33
C GLY A 319 -10.69 -11.26 10.64
N TRP A 320 -9.58 -10.52 10.54
CA TRP A 320 -9.52 -9.12 10.93
C TRP A 320 -9.08 -8.24 9.76
N GLY A 321 -9.77 -7.11 9.57
CA GLY A 321 -9.39 -6.04 8.65
C GLY A 321 -8.76 -4.88 9.43
N PHE A 322 -7.43 -4.83 9.53
CA PHE A 322 -6.72 -3.76 10.24
C PHE A 322 -6.59 -2.51 9.36
N ILE A 323 -7.10 -1.40 9.82
CA ILE A 323 -7.04 -0.09 9.18
C ILE A 323 -6.06 0.77 9.95
N SER A 324 -4.82 0.93 9.46
CA SER A 324 -4.19 0.49 8.22
C SER A 324 -2.71 0.15 8.41
N TRP A 325 -2.06 -0.38 7.37
CA TRP A 325 -0.59 -0.45 7.35
C TRP A 325 0.03 0.93 7.18
N ASN A 326 -0.43 1.72 6.18
CA ASN A 326 0.26 2.95 5.73
C ASN A 326 -0.66 4.11 5.33
N GLU A 327 -1.86 4.22 5.93
CA GLU A 327 -2.67 5.45 5.80
C GLU A 327 -2.21 6.47 6.83
N ILE A 328 -1.16 7.22 6.45
CA ILE A 328 -0.45 8.12 7.36
C ILE A 328 -1.25 9.42 7.56
N ALA A 329 -1.96 9.87 6.52
CA ALA A 329 -2.72 11.10 6.55
C ALA A 329 -3.92 11.04 7.51
N GLU A 330 -4.57 9.88 7.65
CA GLU A 330 -5.64 9.63 8.62
C GLU A 330 -5.11 9.17 9.99
N ASN A 331 -3.79 9.09 10.15
CA ASN A 331 -3.15 8.64 11.38
C ASN A 331 -3.56 7.22 11.83
N THR A 332 -3.95 6.35 10.90
CA THR A 332 -4.34 4.95 11.19
C THR A 332 -3.22 3.95 10.95
N HIS A 333 -2.04 4.41 10.55
CA HIS A 333 -0.92 3.54 10.19
C HIS A 333 -0.31 2.82 11.40
N ILE A 334 0.15 1.58 11.16
CA ILE A 334 0.97 0.80 12.10
C ILE A 334 2.34 0.46 11.53
N LYS A 335 2.60 0.82 10.28
CA LYS A 335 3.95 0.79 9.70
C LYS A 335 4.90 1.53 10.63
N PRO A 336 6.05 0.94 11.00
CA PRO A 336 7.02 1.62 11.83
C PRO A 336 7.48 2.94 11.22
N MET A 337 7.27 4.04 11.96
CA MET A 337 7.61 5.40 11.55
C MET A 337 8.27 6.16 12.70
N GLN A 338 8.56 7.45 12.54
CA GLN A 338 9.35 8.19 13.54
C GLN A 338 8.61 8.37 14.87
N LYS A 339 7.31 8.70 14.84
CA LYS A 339 6.57 9.08 16.04
C LYS A 339 6.25 7.89 16.92
N TRP A 340 5.68 6.83 16.35
CA TRP A 340 5.27 5.65 17.13
C TRP A 340 6.18 4.45 17.00
N SER A 341 7.21 4.51 16.15
CA SER A 341 8.15 3.40 15.91
C SER A 341 7.37 2.09 15.69
N THR A 342 7.70 1.04 16.41
CA THR A 342 7.04 -0.27 16.35
C THR A 342 5.92 -0.44 17.38
N SER A 343 5.60 0.59 18.19
CA SER A 343 4.72 0.41 19.36
C SER A 343 3.35 -0.19 19.02
N SER A 344 2.63 0.37 18.05
CA SER A 344 1.32 -0.14 17.63
C SER A 344 1.40 -1.53 16.98
N LEU A 345 2.45 -1.75 16.18
CA LEU A 345 2.70 -3.03 15.53
C LEU A 345 2.99 -4.14 16.55
N ASN A 346 3.77 -3.83 17.59
CA ASN A 346 4.09 -4.77 18.68
C ASN A 346 2.84 -5.12 19.52
N VAL A 347 1.95 -4.15 19.74
CA VAL A 347 0.66 -4.43 20.39
C VAL A 347 -0.15 -5.42 19.56
N LEU A 348 -0.28 -5.20 18.26
CA LEU A 348 -0.98 -6.12 17.37
C LEU A 348 -0.31 -7.50 17.34
N ALA A 349 1.01 -7.55 17.22
CA ALA A 349 1.79 -8.80 17.25
C ALA A 349 1.50 -9.61 18.54
N SER A 350 1.49 -8.94 19.68
CA SER A 350 1.16 -9.57 20.97
C SER A 350 -0.27 -10.15 21.00
N LEU A 351 -1.25 -9.47 20.40
CA LEU A 351 -2.63 -9.93 20.32
C LEU A 351 -2.81 -11.13 19.37
N ILE A 352 -2.03 -11.17 18.31
CA ILE A 352 -1.99 -12.29 17.36
C ILE A 352 -1.27 -13.50 17.97
N GLY A 353 -0.41 -13.30 18.98
CA GLY A 353 0.46 -14.33 19.54
C GLY A 353 1.79 -14.47 18.79
N ALA A 354 2.20 -13.46 18.04
CA ALA A 354 3.49 -13.37 17.35
C ALA A 354 4.56 -12.70 18.23
N ALA A 355 5.83 -12.91 17.88
CA ALA A 355 6.92 -12.18 18.49
C ALA A 355 6.85 -10.67 18.15
N PRO A 356 7.36 -9.78 19.02
CA PRO A 356 7.45 -8.37 18.70
C PRO A 356 8.23 -8.13 17.40
N ALA A 357 7.77 -7.20 16.59
CA ALA A 357 8.48 -6.81 15.38
C ALA A 357 9.87 -6.25 15.73
N PRO A 358 10.94 -6.63 15.00
CA PRO A 358 12.26 -6.04 15.21
C PRO A 358 12.18 -4.52 15.01
N ALA A 359 12.88 -3.77 15.87
CA ALA A 359 12.99 -2.33 15.67
C ALA A 359 13.57 -2.06 14.27
N PRO A 360 13.12 -1.00 13.58
CA PRO A 360 13.71 -0.61 12.31
C PRO A 360 15.22 -0.42 12.53
N THR A 361 16.01 -1.30 11.96
CA THR A 361 17.45 -1.11 11.94
C THR A 361 17.69 0.11 11.07
N ALA A 362 18.15 1.21 11.67
CA ALA A 362 18.62 2.34 10.90
C ALA A 362 19.73 1.80 10.00
N THR A 363 19.43 1.63 8.72
CA THR A 363 20.46 1.32 7.74
C THR A 363 21.33 2.57 7.69
N LYS A 364 22.42 2.54 8.46
CA LYS A 364 23.45 3.56 8.43
C LYS A 364 24.02 3.49 7.02
N VAL A 365 23.62 4.44 6.18
CA VAL A 365 24.33 4.71 4.94
C VAL A 365 25.70 5.18 5.39
N THR A 366 26.64 4.25 5.50
CA THR A 366 28.04 4.58 5.68
C THR A 366 28.51 5.21 4.37
N LEU A 367 28.68 6.53 4.36
CA LEU A 367 29.56 7.16 3.39
C LEU A 367 30.92 6.43 3.47
N PRO A 368 31.54 6.13 2.33
CA PRO A 368 32.87 5.53 2.33
C PRO A 368 33.84 6.46 3.08
N SER A 369 34.43 5.94 4.15
CA SER A 369 35.52 6.57 4.88
C SER A 369 36.70 6.74 3.93
N PRO A 370 37.48 7.84 4.01
CA PRO A 370 38.67 8.00 3.20
C PRO A 370 39.64 6.86 3.49
N THR A 371 40.13 6.25 2.44
CA THR A 371 41.07 5.13 2.44
C THR A 371 42.34 5.44 3.25
N PRO A 372 42.71 4.66 4.25
CA PRO A 372 44.03 4.77 4.83
C PRO A 372 45.07 4.17 3.90
N THR A 373 46.13 4.90 3.68
CA THR A 373 47.33 4.51 2.91
C THR A 373 47.92 3.21 3.47
N LEU A 374 47.90 2.15 2.67
CA LEU A 374 48.50 0.86 3.03
C LEU A 374 50.00 0.91 2.95
N ILE A 375 50.65 0.63 4.09
CA ILE A 375 52.06 0.22 4.17
C ILE A 375 52.11 -1.27 3.82
N VAL A 376 52.83 -1.61 2.79
CA VAL A 376 53.00 -2.98 2.29
C VAL A 376 54.08 -3.69 3.11
N PRO A 377 53.82 -4.87 3.68
CA PRO A 377 54.86 -5.87 3.93
C PRO A 377 54.78 -6.97 2.87
N THR A 378 55.91 -7.16 2.22
CA THR A 378 56.14 -8.25 1.27
C THR A 378 56.16 -9.59 2.00
N LEU A 379 55.29 -10.54 1.65
CA LEU A 379 55.48 -11.97 1.92
C LEU A 379 54.81 -12.86 0.87
N ALA A 380 55.53 -13.86 0.52
CA ALA A 380 55.47 -14.93 -0.45
C ALA A 380 54.08 -15.44 -0.96
N SER A 381 54.06 -15.69 -2.24
CA SER A 381 53.03 -16.24 -3.09
C SER A 381 52.69 -17.71 -2.85
N THR A 382 51.39 -17.96 -2.60
CA THR A 382 50.73 -19.22 -2.95
C THR A 382 49.51 -18.89 -3.82
N PRO A 383 49.29 -19.57 -4.95
CA PRO A 383 48.16 -19.18 -5.82
C PRO A 383 46.85 -19.75 -5.30
N ILE A 384 46.00 -18.84 -4.75
CA ILE A 384 44.59 -19.11 -4.50
C ILE A 384 43.84 -18.60 -5.73
N ALA A 385 43.06 -19.45 -6.37
CA ALA A 385 42.18 -19.09 -7.45
C ALA A 385 41.13 -18.09 -6.94
N ILE A 386 41.28 -16.82 -7.29
CA ILE A 386 40.32 -15.77 -6.98
C ILE A 386 39.27 -15.79 -8.09
N THR A 387 38.06 -16.22 -7.75
CA THR A 387 36.87 -15.95 -8.56
C THR A 387 36.62 -14.43 -8.47
N PRO A 388 36.60 -13.67 -9.57
CA PRO A 388 36.37 -12.24 -9.50
C PRO A 388 34.95 -11.96 -9.00
N THR A 389 34.84 -11.31 -7.84
CA THR A 389 33.57 -10.77 -7.37
C THR A 389 33.22 -9.58 -8.28
N LEU A 390 32.24 -9.76 -9.15
CA LEU A 390 31.71 -8.70 -10.00
C LEU A 390 31.03 -7.65 -9.12
N VAL A 391 31.61 -6.47 -9.05
CA VAL A 391 30.97 -5.29 -8.44
C VAL A 391 29.85 -4.81 -9.34
N SER A 392 28.65 -4.66 -8.79
CA SER A 392 27.50 -4.15 -9.55
C SER A 392 27.86 -2.78 -10.16
N PRO A 393 27.76 -2.57 -11.46
CA PRO A 393 28.11 -1.30 -12.07
C PRO A 393 27.12 -0.21 -11.63
N SER A 394 27.61 1.00 -11.38
CA SER A 394 26.77 2.17 -11.17
C SER A 394 25.86 2.41 -12.39
N ALA A 395 24.64 2.88 -12.16
CA ALA A 395 23.68 3.14 -13.24
C ALA A 395 24.31 4.04 -14.32
N LYS A 396 24.31 3.57 -15.57
CA LYS A 396 24.86 4.30 -16.74
C LYS A 396 23.75 4.56 -17.76
N THR A 397 23.59 5.83 -18.13
CA THR A 397 22.69 6.21 -19.22
C THR A 397 23.43 6.10 -20.56
N VAL A 398 22.82 5.39 -21.50
CA VAL A 398 23.26 5.27 -22.89
C VAL A 398 22.25 6.04 -23.74
N ASP A 399 22.66 7.19 -24.27
CA ASP A 399 21.83 8.08 -25.09
C ASP A 399 21.61 7.50 -26.51
N ASP A 400 20.53 7.87 -27.19
CA ASP A 400 20.15 7.37 -28.52
C ASP A 400 21.22 7.56 -29.59
N LYS A 401 22.13 8.54 -29.42
CA LYS A 401 23.26 8.80 -30.30
C LYS A 401 24.49 7.93 -30.04
N ASN A 402 24.46 7.11 -28.99
CA ASN A 402 25.62 6.29 -28.66
C ASN A 402 25.84 5.21 -29.74
N SER A 403 27.07 5.11 -30.24
CA SER A 403 27.44 4.15 -31.28
C SER A 403 27.29 2.68 -30.94
N THR A 404 27.01 2.36 -29.67
CA THR A 404 26.73 0.97 -29.24
C THR A 404 25.32 0.51 -29.62
N PHE A 405 24.39 1.44 -29.91
CA PHE A 405 23.11 1.09 -30.48
C PHE A 405 23.25 0.64 -31.94
N VAL A 406 22.59 -0.44 -32.28
CA VAL A 406 22.45 -0.92 -33.66
C VAL A 406 20.98 -0.85 -34.04
N PHE A 407 20.65 0.11 -34.91
CA PHE A 407 19.31 0.28 -35.44
C PHE A 407 19.16 -0.42 -36.80
N SER A 408 18.03 -1.12 -37.01
CA SER A 408 17.66 -1.57 -38.35
C SER A 408 17.29 -0.39 -39.29
N SER A 409 16.98 -0.65 -40.53
CA SER A 409 16.34 0.37 -41.41
C SER A 409 15.01 0.87 -40.82
N GLY A 410 14.59 2.07 -41.22
CA GLY A 410 13.29 2.65 -40.84
C GLY A 410 13.28 3.50 -39.57
N TRP A 411 14.41 3.72 -38.93
CA TRP A 411 14.56 4.67 -37.84
C TRP A 411 14.99 6.03 -38.35
N GLN A 412 14.50 7.09 -37.69
CA GLN A 412 14.81 8.50 -38.02
C GLN A 412 15.12 9.25 -36.72
N THR A 413 16.16 10.11 -36.76
CA THR A 413 16.49 10.99 -35.65
C THR A 413 15.57 12.19 -35.62
N VAL A 414 14.93 12.45 -34.48
CA VAL A 414 14.09 13.63 -34.25
C VAL A 414 14.76 14.55 -33.25
N ALA A 415 15.21 15.71 -33.70
CA ALA A 415 15.85 16.72 -32.84
C ALA A 415 14.81 17.47 -32.01
N THR A 416 15.02 17.55 -30.69
CA THR A 416 14.20 18.34 -29.75
C THR A 416 14.90 18.51 -28.41
N THR A 417 14.82 19.72 -27.85
CA THR A 417 15.37 20.02 -26.52
C THR A 417 14.64 19.31 -25.37
N LYS A 418 13.52 18.62 -25.66
CA LYS A 418 12.74 17.87 -24.68
C LYS A 418 13.22 16.43 -24.49
N ALA A 419 14.15 15.97 -25.33
CA ALA A 419 14.74 14.63 -25.27
C ALA A 419 16.11 14.67 -24.59
N SER A 420 16.58 13.52 -24.09
CA SER A 420 17.95 13.32 -23.61
C SER A 420 18.91 13.63 -24.75
N GLY A 421 20.05 14.24 -24.47
CA GLY A 421 21.03 14.56 -25.49
C GLY A 421 20.52 15.46 -26.66
N GLY A 422 19.26 15.94 -26.59
CA GLY A 422 18.66 16.85 -27.59
C GLY A 422 18.05 16.17 -28.82
N SER A 423 17.90 14.85 -28.83
CA SER A 423 17.18 14.08 -29.85
C SER A 423 16.66 12.74 -29.31
N TYR A 424 15.81 12.09 -30.08
CA TYR A 424 15.40 10.70 -29.91
C TYR A 424 15.25 10.04 -31.28
N GLN A 425 15.27 8.71 -31.31
CA GLN A 425 15.00 7.93 -32.51
C GLN A 425 13.51 7.60 -32.59
N GLU A 426 12.93 7.70 -33.79
CA GLU A 426 11.53 7.37 -34.07
C GLU A 426 11.44 6.42 -35.28
N THR A 427 10.50 5.47 -35.22
CA THR A 427 10.19 4.57 -36.34
C THR A 427 8.68 4.43 -36.52
N THR A 428 8.27 4.19 -37.79
CA THR A 428 6.92 3.77 -38.17
C THR A 428 6.91 2.39 -38.83
N GLN A 429 8.09 1.79 -39.02
CA GLN A 429 8.25 0.52 -39.73
C GLN A 429 7.99 -0.64 -38.77
N ASN A 430 6.88 -1.38 -38.98
CA ASN A 430 6.57 -2.57 -38.20
C ASN A 430 7.72 -3.59 -38.30
N GLY A 431 8.16 -4.11 -37.18
CA GLY A 431 9.28 -5.03 -37.10
C GLY A 431 10.66 -4.36 -37.05
N ALA A 432 10.74 -3.01 -37.12
CA ALA A 432 12.01 -2.30 -36.90
C ALA A 432 12.61 -2.68 -35.55
N THR A 433 13.93 -2.83 -35.52
CA THR A 433 14.65 -3.27 -34.32
C THR A 433 15.72 -2.28 -33.92
N VAL A 434 16.01 -2.26 -32.62
CA VAL A 434 17.21 -1.67 -32.07
C VAL A 434 17.83 -2.64 -31.06
N THR A 435 19.16 -2.78 -31.09
CA THR A 435 19.90 -3.63 -30.16
C THR A 435 20.94 -2.82 -29.41
N LEU A 436 21.17 -3.18 -28.15
CA LEU A 436 22.17 -2.58 -27.27
C LEU A 436 22.84 -3.68 -26.46
N PRO A 437 24.15 -3.97 -26.65
CA PRO A 437 24.90 -4.78 -25.70
C PRO A 437 25.15 -3.96 -24.42
N PHE A 438 24.94 -4.58 -23.26
CA PHE A 438 25.18 -3.94 -21.98
C PHE A 438 25.74 -4.92 -20.95
N THR A 439 26.43 -4.38 -19.95
CA THR A 439 26.86 -5.15 -18.76
C THR A 439 26.08 -4.65 -17.58
N GLY A 440 25.36 -5.55 -16.87
CA GLY A 440 24.52 -5.18 -15.75
C GLY A 440 23.59 -6.30 -15.32
N GLN A 441 22.63 -5.96 -14.46
CA GLN A 441 21.59 -6.87 -13.97
C GLN A 441 20.17 -6.43 -14.37
N SER A 442 20.01 -5.18 -14.81
CA SER A 442 18.72 -4.64 -15.22
C SER A 442 18.89 -3.41 -16.12
N PHE A 443 17.79 -2.95 -16.71
CA PHE A 443 17.80 -1.75 -17.55
C PHE A 443 16.46 -1.01 -17.47
N SER A 444 16.48 0.27 -17.93
CA SER A 444 15.28 1.06 -18.18
C SER A 444 15.34 1.62 -19.59
N VAL A 445 14.19 1.76 -20.24
CA VAL A 445 14.04 2.41 -21.55
C VAL A 445 13.43 3.79 -21.35
N ILE A 446 14.07 4.82 -21.89
CA ILE A 446 13.58 6.19 -21.94
C ILE A 446 13.03 6.43 -23.35
N TYR A 447 11.84 7.01 -23.43
CA TYR A 447 11.14 7.18 -24.72
C TYR A 447 10.21 8.40 -24.72
N LYS A 448 9.72 8.76 -25.90
CA LYS A 448 8.58 9.65 -26.10
C LYS A 448 7.32 8.80 -26.29
N GLY A 449 6.24 9.12 -25.57
CA GLY A 449 4.91 8.53 -25.78
C GLY A 449 3.93 9.54 -26.37
N GLY A 450 2.76 9.04 -26.82
CA GLY A 450 1.67 9.87 -27.35
C GLY A 450 0.54 9.04 -27.96
N ILE A 451 -0.51 9.72 -28.43
CA ILE A 451 -1.73 9.06 -28.93
C ILE A 451 -1.50 8.17 -30.16
N THR A 452 -0.46 8.46 -30.96
CA THR A 452 -0.10 7.70 -32.17
C THR A 452 1.01 6.68 -31.92
N PHE A 453 1.54 6.60 -30.71
CA PHE A 453 2.62 5.68 -30.37
C PHE A 453 2.07 4.29 -30.06
N SER A 454 2.83 3.27 -30.46
CA SER A 454 2.51 1.87 -30.34
C SER A 454 3.48 1.19 -29.36
N LYS A 455 3.76 -0.08 -29.50
CA LYS A 455 4.50 -0.85 -28.53
C LYS A 455 5.76 -1.52 -29.09
N PHE A 456 6.64 -1.91 -28.19
CA PHE A 456 7.79 -2.77 -28.46
C PHE A 456 7.68 -4.08 -27.72
N ASP A 457 8.02 -5.18 -28.38
CA ASP A 457 8.43 -6.39 -27.69
C ASP A 457 9.89 -6.26 -27.28
N ILE A 458 10.22 -6.67 -26.06
CA ILE A 458 11.54 -6.51 -25.46
C ILE A 458 12.16 -7.87 -25.27
N TYR A 459 13.35 -8.06 -25.82
CA TYR A 459 14.13 -9.29 -25.72
C TYR A 459 15.45 -8.99 -25.02
N VAL A 460 15.90 -9.92 -24.19
CA VAL A 460 17.26 -9.96 -23.63
C VAL A 460 17.84 -11.34 -23.92
N ASP A 461 19.03 -11.35 -24.51
CA ASP A 461 19.75 -12.57 -24.91
C ASP A 461 18.89 -13.51 -25.77
N GLY A 462 18.02 -12.92 -26.61
CA GLY A 462 17.10 -13.64 -27.48
C GLY A 462 15.79 -14.10 -26.85
N ALA A 463 15.65 -14.03 -25.53
CA ALA A 463 14.41 -14.37 -24.83
C ALA A 463 13.47 -13.15 -24.74
N LEU A 464 12.17 -13.34 -25.00
CA LEU A 464 11.15 -12.30 -24.79
C LEU A 464 10.95 -12.08 -23.28
N VAL A 465 11.25 -10.87 -22.80
CA VAL A 465 11.22 -10.53 -21.37
C VAL A 465 10.12 -9.53 -21.01
N GLY A 466 9.43 -8.95 -21.99
CA GLY A 466 8.36 -8.02 -21.74
C GLY A 466 7.88 -7.29 -23.00
N SER A 467 6.95 -6.36 -22.79
CA SER A 467 6.44 -5.45 -23.81
C SER A 467 6.33 -4.04 -23.24
N LEU A 468 6.68 -3.05 -24.03
CA LEU A 468 6.61 -1.63 -23.69
C LEU A 468 5.56 -0.95 -24.56
N ASP A 469 4.44 -0.55 -23.97
CA ASP A 469 3.43 0.27 -24.67
C ASP A 469 3.76 1.76 -24.49
N GLN A 470 3.88 2.48 -25.62
CA GLN A 470 4.20 3.91 -25.64
C GLN A 470 2.97 4.78 -25.90
N LYS A 471 1.78 4.18 -26.01
CA LYS A 471 0.53 4.93 -26.19
C LYS A 471 0.20 5.73 -24.93
N MET A 472 -0.03 7.02 -25.10
CA MET A 472 -0.35 7.96 -24.04
C MET A 472 -1.40 8.96 -24.51
N GLY A 473 -2.15 9.57 -23.60
CA GLY A 473 -3.19 10.56 -23.92
C GLY A 473 -2.68 11.87 -24.55
N ALA A 474 -1.39 12.16 -24.39
CA ALA A 474 -0.71 13.34 -24.97
C ALA A 474 0.76 13.05 -25.23
N ALA A 475 1.40 13.87 -26.09
CA ALA A 475 2.84 13.80 -26.34
C ALA A 475 3.64 14.07 -25.06
N THR A 476 4.32 13.05 -24.55
CA THR A 476 5.13 13.10 -23.32
C THR A 476 6.54 12.63 -23.63
N TYR A 477 7.53 13.42 -23.22
CA TYR A 477 8.94 13.13 -23.45
C TYR A 477 9.59 12.57 -22.18
N GLN A 478 10.73 11.89 -22.35
CA GLN A 478 11.52 11.28 -21.27
C GLN A 478 10.69 10.38 -20.36
N VAL A 479 9.72 9.68 -20.96
CA VAL A 479 8.97 8.65 -20.25
C VAL A 479 9.90 7.48 -19.99
N ARG A 480 9.89 6.97 -18.79
CA ARG A 480 10.74 5.87 -18.37
C ARG A 480 9.92 4.59 -18.17
N TRP A 481 10.40 3.51 -18.76
CA TRP A 481 9.95 2.16 -18.47
C TRP A 481 11.10 1.37 -17.86
N ASP A 482 10.87 0.79 -16.69
CA ASP A 482 11.86 -0.03 -16.00
C ASP A 482 11.57 -1.50 -16.27
N TYR A 483 12.62 -2.27 -16.62
CA TYR A 483 12.50 -3.73 -16.67
C TYR A 483 12.20 -4.25 -15.26
N PRO A 484 11.10 -5.02 -15.08
CA PRO A 484 10.65 -5.42 -13.76
C PRO A 484 11.45 -6.55 -13.12
N GLY A 485 12.35 -7.20 -13.88
CA GLY A 485 13.18 -8.31 -13.42
C GLY A 485 14.64 -7.93 -13.18
N GLN A 486 15.43 -8.93 -12.83
CA GLN A 486 16.88 -8.85 -12.77
C GLN A 486 17.49 -10.04 -13.50
N PHE A 487 18.61 -9.80 -14.16
CA PHE A 487 19.47 -10.81 -14.76
C PHE A 487 20.63 -11.12 -13.82
N THR A 488 21.32 -12.23 -14.08
CA THR A 488 22.65 -12.45 -13.47
C THR A 488 23.57 -11.31 -13.91
N LEU A 489 24.35 -10.75 -12.97
CA LEU A 489 25.32 -9.71 -13.34
C LEU A 489 26.28 -10.23 -14.42
N GLY A 490 26.26 -9.61 -15.59
CA GLY A 490 27.01 -10.06 -16.75
C GLY A 490 26.79 -9.24 -18.00
N ASN A 491 27.29 -9.72 -19.13
CA ASN A 491 27.06 -9.14 -20.43
C ASN A 491 25.75 -9.67 -21.02
N HIS A 492 24.91 -8.75 -21.46
CA HIS A 492 23.60 -9.02 -22.05
C HIS A 492 23.41 -8.24 -23.34
N THR A 493 22.45 -8.68 -24.14
CA THR A 493 22.02 -7.98 -25.35
C THR A 493 20.53 -7.63 -25.25
N LEU A 494 20.23 -6.36 -25.07
CA LEU A 494 18.86 -5.83 -25.18
C LEU A 494 18.48 -5.69 -26.65
N LYS A 495 17.30 -6.18 -27.04
CA LYS A 495 16.70 -5.95 -28.36
C LYS A 495 15.25 -5.51 -28.21
N LEU A 496 14.91 -4.38 -28.80
CA LEU A 496 13.53 -3.90 -28.91
C LEU A 496 13.04 -4.16 -30.34
N VAL A 497 11.82 -4.71 -30.46
CA VAL A 497 11.17 -4.99 -31.75
C VAL A 497 9.87 -4.21 -31.82
N PHE A 498 9.79 -3.25 -32.72
CA PHE A 498 8.62 -2.39 -32.86
C PHE A 498 7.41 -3.16 -33.42
N LYS A 499 6.24 -2.93 -32.82
CA LYS A 499 4.96 -3.52 -33.22
C LYS A 499 3.92 -2.44 -33.48
N VAL A 500 3.43 -2.39 -34.69
CA VAL A 500 2.29 -1.53 -35.06
C VAL A 500 0.99 -2.18 -34.58
N THR A 501 0.17 -1.45 -33.84
CA THR A 501 -1.12 -1.96 -33.33
C THR A 501 -2.31 -1.55 -34.19
N SER A 502 -2.22 -0.45 -34.93
CA SER A 502 -3.22 -0.02 -35.92
C SER A 502 -2.62 0.99 -36.89
N ALA A 503 -3.33 1.30 -37.98
CA ALA A 503 -2.89 2.30 -38.95
C ALA A 503 -2.69 3.71 -38.36
N THR A 504 -3.40 4.05 -37.28
CA THR A 504 -3.31 5.35 -36.59
C THR A 504 -2.42 5.32 -35.36
N VAL A 505 -2.03 4.13 -34.88
CA VAL A 505 -1.15 3.91 -33.73
C VAL A 505 0.05 3.12 -34.22
N ASN A 506 0.97 3.84 -34.87
CA ASN A 506 2.04 3.28 -35.71
C ASN A 506 3.42 3.92 -35.51
N ARG A 507 3.64 4.67 -34.43
CA ARG A 507 4.94 5.27 -34.10
C ARG A 507 5.58 4.56 -32.92
N GLY A 508 6.89 4.40 -32.95
CA GLY A 508 7.70 3.93 -31.84
C GLY A 508 8.91 4.83 -31.65
N SER A 509 9.36 5.00 -30.42
CA SER A 509 10.49 5.87 -30.12
C SER A 509 11.44 5.26 -29.09
N LEU A 510 12.72 5.70 -29.18
CA LEU A 510 13.76 5.43 -28.19
C LEU A 510 14.55 6.72 -27.97
N ASP A 511 14.70 7.15 -26.72
CA ASP A 511 15.46 8.33 -26.31
C ASP A 511 16.80 7.91 -25.66
N ALA A 512 16.75 7.02 -24.67
CA ALA A 512 17.93 6.48 -24.01
C ALA A 512 17.64 5.12 -23.34
N VAL A 513 18.70 4.41 -22.94
CA VAL A 513 18.62 3.24 -22.08
C VAL A 513 19.50 3.48 -20.85
N ILE A 514 18.96 3.21 -19.66
CA ILE A 514 19.73 3.22 -18.42
C ILE A 514 20.03 1.77 -18.05
N VAL A 515 21.31 1.41 -17.92
CA VAL A 515 21.76 0.07 -17.52
C VAL A 515 22.27 0.09 -16.08
N ARG A 516 22.06 -0.99 -15.34
CA ARG A 516 22.41 -1.11 -13.92
C ARG A 516 22.99 -2.48 -13.60
#